data_cbe113aeb2dc1b84c9c0c7d560392b52
#
_entry.id   cbe113aeb2dc1b84c9c0c7d560392b52
#
_cell.length_a   1.000
_cell.length_b   1.000
_cell.length_c   1.000
_cell.angle_alpha   90.00
_cell.angle_beta   90.00
_cell.angle_gamma   90.00
#
_symmetry.space_group_name_H-M   'P 1'
#
loop_
_entity.id
_entity.type
_entity.pdbx_description
1 polymer ?
#
loop_
_entity_poly.entity_id
_entity_poly.type
_entity_poly.pdbx_seq_one_letter_code
_entity_poly.pdbx_strand_id
1 'polypeptide(L)'
;MKDHITPNLLKLARLFKKKGELYIVGGYVRNSLLGIYETDIDLASKLTNDEIKELLFGTKYEVKENSKKLGTLTISLGEEKWQHSTFRKETYAEGGAHFPIFVEFVNTVEEDAKRRDFTANCVYYNILKDEYVDPFNGMQDIQKHLLRAIQAPDSVLQSDGQRILRMVRLASELGFRIAGETILSAYDNRENLADITGARKNEELVAILNSSRRYKISKSNAYMFGLQMFNLLRLWPYFNAPVLKVRFALTSKVDEQYRMYALIADIISTSKYKFSVSETVKDLLGPKGLAYPESKIESFKHVLCGYFDALSKMDNKTFFMEYFDDYKIISALLAKKSKKLHKKYDFYYNYLKNNKIAIRIKDLKINGNDLKEHFPKLKDKFYKELAG
;
A
#
# COMPACT_ATOMS: atom_id res chain seq x y z
N MET A 1 18.87 -16.54 14.70
CA MET A 1 18.73 -15.08 14.56
C MET A 1 19.97 -14.30 14.93
N LYS A 2 20.75 -14.79 15.89
CA LYS A 2 21.98 -14.15 16.41
C LYS A 2 22.99 -13.71 15.33
N ASP A 3 23.22 -14.54 14.32
CA ASP A 3 24.21 -14.29 13.26
C ASP A 3 23.80 -13.12 12.32
N HIS A 4 22.56 -12.64 12.43
CA HIS A 4 22.02 -11.51 11.64
C HIS A 4 21.91 -10.23 12.47
N ILE A 5 22.39 -10.24 13.73
CA ILE A 5 22.41 -9.03 14.57
C ILE A 5 23.74 -8.31 14.36
N THR A 6 23.65 -7.04 13.98
CA THR A 6 24.84 -6.23 13.74
C THR A 6 25.62 -5.97 15.04
N PRO A 7 26.96 -5.80 14.96
CA PRO A 7 27.75 -5.43 16.13
C PRO A 7 27.27 -4.15 16.81
N ASN A 8 26.71 -3.20 16.06
CA ASN A 8 26.19 -1.96 16.62
C ASN A 8 24.89 -2.20 17.41
N LEU A 9 23.97 -3.01 16.89
CA LEU A 9 22.75 -3.37 17.60
C LEU A 9 23.06 -4.17 18.88
N LEU A 10 24.08 -5.05 18.84
CA LEU A 10 24.53 -5.79 20.03
C LEU A 10 25.15 -4.85 21.09
N LYS A 11 25.91 -3.83 20.68
CA LYS A 11 26.41 -2.79 21.58
C LYS A 11 25.27 -1.98 22.20
N LEU A 12 24.26 -1.60 21.40
CA LEU A 12 23.08 -0.92 21.90
C LEU A 12 22.38 -1.75 22.99
N ALA A 13 22.13 -3.03 22.73
CA ALA A 13 21.51 -3.93 23.69
C ALA A 13 22.30 -4.02 25.03
N ARG A 14 23.65 -4.00 24.96
CA ARG A 14 24.50 -3.97 26.17
C ARG A 14 24.33 -2.67 26.98
N LEU A 15 24.10 -1.53 26.32
CA LEU A 15 23.81 -0.28 27.02
C LEU A 15 22.44 -0.38 27.73
N PHE A 16 21.43 -0.92 27.02
CA PHE A 16 20.08 -1.10 27.59
C PHE A 16 20.08 -2.00 28.84
N LYS A 17 20.97 -3.03 28.89
CA LYS A 17 21.07 -3.96 30.03
C LYS A 17 21.22 -3.25 31.39
N LYS A 18 21.74 -2.02 31.41
CA LYS A 18 21.89 -1.24 32.65
C LYS A 18 20.54 -0.86 33.30
N LYS A 19 19.49 -0.70 32.52
CA LYS A 19 18.15 -0.26 32.96
C LYS A 19 17.03 -1.25 32.58
N GLY A 20 17.30 -2.17 31.66
CA GLY A 20 16.31 -3.15 31.20
C GLY A 20 16.84 -4.06 30.08
N GLU A 21 15.96 -4.77 29.43
CA GLU A 21 16.27 -5.66 28.31
C GLU A 21 15.79 -5.01 27.00
N LEU A 22 16.49 -5.29 25.91
CA LEU A 22 16.14 -4.83 24.57
C LEU A 22 15.73 -6.02 23.72
N TYR A 23 14.56 -5.90 23.10
CA TYR A 23 13.98 -6.93 22.24
C TYR A 23 13.86 -6.46 20.81
N ILE A 24 14.03 -7.38 19.86
CA ILE A 24 13.52 -7.24 18.52
C ILE A 24 12.09 -7.80 18.50
N VAL A 25 11.18 -7.21 17.74
CA VAL A 25 9.78 -7.64 17.71
C VAL A 25 9.14 -7.43 16.33
N GLY A 26 7.98 -8.03 16.11
CA GLY A 26 7.17 -7.76 14.93
C GLY A 26 7.64 -8.46 13.66
N GLY A 27 7.61 -7.72 12.55
CA GLY A 27 7.86 -8.27 11.22
C GLY A 27 9.22 -8.95 11.05
N TYR A 28 10.25 -8.39 11.64
CA TYR A 28 11.61 -8.95 11.54
C TYR A 28 11.72 -10.34 12.20
N VAL A 29 11.18 -10.50 13.42
CA VAL A 29 11.22 -11.80 14.13
C VAL A 29 10.44 -12.85 13.36
N ARG A 30 9.21 -12.53 12.94
CA ARG A 30 8.39 -13.43 12.09
C ARG A 30 9.15 -13.83 10.83
N ASN A 31 9.70 -12.86 10.12
CA ASN A 31 10.37 -13.07 8.85
C ASN A 31 11.65 -13.89 9.02
N SER A 32 12.44 -13.66 10.09
CA SER A 32 13.64 -14.45 10.39
C SER A 32 13.32 -15.93 10.63
N LEU A 33 12.20 -16.24 11.30
CA LEU A 33 11.71 -17.60 11.49
C LEU A 33 11.25 -18.26 10.16
N LEU A 34 11.01 -17.46 9.10
CA LEU A 34 10.73 -17.92 7.73
C LEU A 34 11.98 -17.89 6.83
N GLY A 35 13.16 -17.58 7.36
CA GLY A 35 14.40 -17.45 6.59
C GLY A 35 14.50 -16.16 5.77
N ILE A 36 13.73 -15.12 6.11
CA ILE A 36 13.73 -13.81 5.45
C ILE A 36 14.38 -12.78 6.38
N TYR A 37 15.48 -12.16 5.95
CA TYR A 37 16.26 -11.22 6.78
C TYR A 37 16.31 -9.80 6.22
N GLU A 38 15.69 -9.54 5.07
CA GLU A 38 15.69 -8.26 4.39
C GLU A 38 14.47 -7.40 4.83
N THR A 39 14.43 -7.02 6.11
CA THR A 39 13.33 -6.17 6.65
C THR A 39 13.86 -5.26 7.75
N ASP A 40 13.16 -4.16 8.00
CA ASP A 40 13.46 -3.22 9.08
C ASP A 40 13.35 -3.90 10.44
N ILE A 41 14.26 -3.54 11.36
CA ILE A 41 14.29 -4.06 12.72
C ILE A 41 13.54 -3.10 13.65
N ASP A 42 12.42 -3.57 14.20
CA ASP A 42 11.69 -2.90 15.25
C ASP A 42 12.17 -3.37 16.62
N LEU A 43 12.47 -2.41 17.50
CA LEU A 43 12.93 -2.65 18.87
C LEU A 43 11.80 -2.35 19.87
N ALA A 44 11.84 -3.05 21.00
CA ALA A 44 10.95 -2.79 22.10
C ALA A 44 11.65 -2.99 23.45
N SER A 45 11.30 -2.19 24.43
CA SER A 45 11.73 -2.33 25.82
C SER A 45 10.75 -1.66 26.77
N LYS A 46 10.94 -1.83 28.07
CA LYS A 46 10.19 -1.09 29.10
C LYS A 46 10.62 0.37 29.24
N LEU A 47 11.77 0.77 28.70
CA LEU A 47 12.32 2.10 28.88
C LEU A 47 11.49 3.15 28.12
N THR A 48 11.20 4.24 28.80
CA THR A 48 10.54 5.42 28.22
C THR A 48 11.49 6.18 27.28
N ASN A 49 10.92 7.07 26.46
CA ASN A 49 11.73 7.91 25.58
C ASN A 49 12.78 8.74 26.35
N ASP A 50 12.41 9.29 27.51
CA ASP A 50 13.31 10.14 28.31
C ASP A 50 14.44 9.30 28.94
N GLU A 51 14.16 8.09 29.43
CA GLU A 51 15.17 7.16 29.95
C GLU A 51 16.14 6.69 28.86
N ILE A 52 15.67 6.49 27.61
CA ILE A 52 16.53 6.13 26.49
C ILE A 52 17.43 7.29 26.08
N LYS A 53 16.89 8.53 26.03
CA LYS A 53 17.70 9.72 25.75
C LYS A 53 18.82 9.89 26.80
N GLU A 54 18.48 9.71 28.08
CA GLU A 54 19.47 9.77 29.17
C GLU A 54 20.52 8.65 29.05
N LEU A 55 20.08 7.41 28.78
CA LEU A 55 20.96 6.25 28.64
C LEU A 55 21.96 6.40 27.49
N LEU A 56 21.55 7.03 26.40
CA LEU A 56 22.36 7.19 25.19
C LEU A 56 23.09 8.55 25.13
N PHE A 57 22.87 9.43 26.11
CA PHE A 57 23.55 10.72 26.18
C PHE A 57 25.08 10.53 26.25
N GLY A 58 25.81 11.30 25.45
CA GLY A 58 27.27 11.20 25.35
C GLY A 58 27.80 9.95 24.62
N THR A 59 26.93 9.11 24.09
CA THR A 59 27.32 7.99 23.20
C THR A 59 27.33 8.43 21.73
N LYS A 60 27.68 7.50 20.81
CA LYS A 60 27.63 7.73 19.35
C LYS A 60 26.24 7.52 18.75
N TYR A 61 25.26 7.08 19.55
CA TYR A 61 23.89 6.86 19.09
C TYR A 61 23.13 8.17 19.06
N GLU A 62 22.45 8.43 17.95
CA GLU A 62 21.53 9.56 17.80
C GLU A 62 20.10 9.08 18.10
N VAL A 63 19.34 9.93 18.80
CA VAL A 63 17.96 9.62 19.20
C VAL A 63 17.02 10.71 18.69
N LYS A 64 16.06 10.31 17.86
CA LYS A 64 14.98 11.19 17.38
C LYS A 64 13.65 10.70 17.94
N GLU A 65 12.98 11.56 18.71
CA GLU A 65 11.63 11.25 19.19
C GLU A 65 10.61 11.34 18.07
N ASN A 66 9.81 10.29 17.88
CA ASN A 66 8.72 10.26 16.90
C ASN A 66 7.39 10.63 17.57
N SER A 67 7.11 10.08 18.76
CA SER A 67 5.94 10.40 19.56
C SER A 67 6.20 10.14 21.05
N LYS A 68 6.10 11.18 21.87
CA LYS A 68 6.19 11.03 23.33
C LYS A 68 4.98 10.28 23.90
N LYS A 69 3.77 10.59 23.40
CA LYS A 69 2.52 9.94 23.83
C LYS A 69 2.54 8.43 23.58
N LEU A 70 3.08 7.99 22.45
CA LEU A 70 3.15 6.56 22.07
C LEU A 70 4.45 5.88 22.52
N GLY A 71 5.37 6.60 23.16
CA GLY A 71 6.67 6.06 23.56
C GLY A 71 7.48 5.55 22.37
N THR A 72 7.46 6.25 21.24
CA THR A 72 8.18 5.82 20.03
C THR A 72 9.30 6.79 19.70
N LEU A 73 10.45 6.24 19.31
CA LEU A 73 11.62 6.99 18.86
C LEU A 73 12.41 6.19 17.81
N THR A 74 13.27 6.88 17.09
CA THR A 74 14.25 6.27 16.18
C THR A 74 15.63 6.40 16.81
N ILE A 75 16.36 5.30 16.90
CA ILE A 75 17.76 5.26 17.28
C ILE A 75 18.57 5.04 16.02
N SER A 76 19.67 5.78 15.82
CA SER A 76 20.55 5.63 14.65
C SER A 76 22.01 5.64 15.04
N LEU A 77 22.82 4.91 14.25
CA LEU A 77 24.29 4.92 14.32
C LEU A 77 24.87 4.70 12.91
N GLY A 78 25.40 5.75 12.32
CA GLY A 78 25.81 5.74 10.92
C GLY A 78 24.62 5.53 9.99
N GLU A 79 24.67 4.51 9.15
CA GLU A 79 23.57 4.17 8.24
C GLU A 79 22.48 3.30 8.89
N GLU A 80 22.76 2.68 10.03
CA GLU A 80 21.81 1.83 10.73
C GLU A 80 20.76 2.67 11.47
N LYS A 81 19.49 2.26 11.33
CA LYS A 81 18.35 2.91 11.97
C LYS A 81 17.41 1.87 12.52
N TRP A 82 16.95 2.06 13.74
CA TRP A 82 16.01 1.18 14.43
C TRP A 82 14.86 2.00 14.99
N GLN A 83 13.63 1.54 14.77
CA GLN A 83 12.48 2.11 15.43
C GLN A 83 12.28 1.41 16.78
N HIS A 84 12.20 2.19 17.85
CA HIS A 84 11.95 1.68 19.19
C HIS A 84 10.56 2.09 19.68
N SER A 85 9.90 1.16 20.36
CA SER A 85 8.62 1.38 21.05
C SER A 85 8.74 0.95 22.50
N THR A 86 8.35 1.85 23.42
CA THR A 86 8.19 1.50 24.83
C THR A 86 7.03 0.51 24.99
N PHE A 87 7.19 -0.50 25.84
CA PHE A 87 6.11 -1.42 26.20
C PHE A 87 4.92 -0.64 26.72
N ARG A 88 3.72 -0.93 26.20
CA ARG A 88 2.52 -0.18 26.56
C ARG A 88 1.24 -0.98 26.40
N LYS A 89 0.21 -0.54 27.08
CA LYS A 89 -1.19 -0.85 26.82
C LYS A 89 -1.84 0.30 26.06
N GLU A 90 -2.81 -0.01 25.24
CA GLU A 90 -3.56 0.97 24.46
C GLU A 90 -5.04 0.76 24.68
N THR A 91 -5.78 1.84 24.91
CA THR A 91 -7.24 1.84 24.95
C THR A 91 -7.75 2.63 23.76
N TYR A 92 -8.69 2.07 23.03
CA TYR A 92 -9.29 2.68 21.85
C TYR A 92 -10.73 3.11 22.13
N ALA A 93 -11.21 4.14 21.43
CA ALA A 93 -12.61 4.48 21.41
C ALA A 93 -13.41 3.41 20.63
N GLU A 94 -14.71 3.34 20.87
CA GLU A 94 -15.60 2.57 20.01
C GLU A 94 -15.60 3.14 18.59
N GLY A 95 -15.74 2.27 17.56
CA GLY A 95 -15.82 2.70 16.16
C GLY A 95 -14.55 2.49 15.34
N GLY A 96 -13.52 1.79 15.84
CA GLY A 96 -12.36 1.37 15.03
C GLY A 96 -11.34 2.46 14.71
N ALA A 97 -11.36 3.56 15.45
CA ALA A 97 -10.41 4.65 15.28
C ALA A 97 -8.98 4.17 15.53
N HIS A 98 -8.10 4.39 14.55
CA HIS A 98 -6.71 3.94 14.56
C HIS A 98 -5.85 4.51 15.70
N PHE A 99 -6.23 5.62 16.33
CA PHE A 99 -5.46 6.25 17.40
C PHE A 99 -6.01 5.88 18.77
N PRO A 100 -5.13 5.36 19.67
CA PRO A 100 -5.54 5.12 21.05
C PRO A 100 -5.90 6.43 21.77
N ILE A 101 -7.01 6.39 22.50
CA ILE A 101 -7.43 7.51 23.36
C ILE A 101 -6.56 7.58 24.61
N PHE A 102 -6.12 6.44 25.12
CA PHE A 102 -5.26 6.34 26.29
C PHE A 102 -4.11 5.37 26.06
N VAL A 103 -2.93 5.70 26.59
CA VAL A 103 -1.70 4.90 26.54
C VAL A 103 -1.10 4.85 27.93
N GLU A 104 -0.83 3.65 28.41
CA GLU A 104 -0.17 3.35 29.67
C GLU A 104 1.12 2.57 29.39
N PHE A 105 2.27 3.06 29.85
CA PHE A 105 3.52 2.31 29.75
C PHE A 105 3.55 1.17 30.76
N VAL A 106 4.03 0.01 30.32
CA VAL A 106 4.05 -1.22 31.11
C VAL A 106 5.46 -1.82 31.15
N ASN A 107 5.68 -2.81 32.00
CA ASN A 107 7.02 -3.32 32.27
C ASN A 107 7.31 -4.70 31.65
N THR A 108 6.30 -5.40 31.14
CA THR A 108 6.42 -6.79 30.69
C THR A 108 6.11 -6.94 29.21
N VAL A 109 6.74 -7.94 28.58
CA VAL A 109 6.46 -8.33 27.19
C VAL A 109 5.01 -8.78 27.03
N GLU A 110 4.48 -9.53 28.01
CA GLU A 110 3.13 -10.09 28.02
C GLU A 110 2.07 -9.00 27.94
N GLU A 111 2.30 -7.88 28.63
CA GLU A 111 1.37 -6.75 28.62
C GLU A 111 1.44 -5.99 27.28
N ASP A 112 2.64 -5.70 26.76
CA ASP A 112 2.81 -5.04 25.46
C ASP A 112 2.26 -5.91 24.31
N ALA A 113 2.45 -7.20 24.42
CA ALA A 113 1.98 -8.17 23.44
C ALA A 113 0.46 -8.09 23.20
N LYS A 114 -0.34 -7.88 24.24
CA LYS A 114 -1.81 -7.85 24.15
C LYS A 114 -2.38 -6.77 23.23
N ARG A 115 -1.66 -5.65 23.01
CA ARG A 115 -2.13 -4.58 22.12
C ARG A 115 -1.85 -4.85 20.63
N ARG A 116 -1.06 -5.89 20.30
CA ARG A 116 -0.65 -6.18 18.92
C ARG A 116 -1.78 -6.80 18.11
N ASP A 117 -1.57 -6.92 16.80
CA ASP A 117 -2.60 -7.37 15.86
C ASP A 117 -2.70 -8.91 15.79
N PHE A 118 -1.61 -9.59 15.46
CA PHE A 118 -1.60 -11.02 15.16
C PHE A 118 -0.52 -11.75 15.94
N THR A 119 -0.78 -13.00 16.33
CA THR A 119 0.17 -13.87 17.05
C THR A 119 1.51 -13.95 16.36
N ALA A 120 1.52 -14.07 15.02
CA ALA A 120 2.75 -14.13 14.22
C ALA A 120 3.61 -12.86 14.31
N ASN A 121 3.05 -11.70 14.67
CA ASN A 121 3.77 -10.43 14.88
C ASN A 121 4.10 -10.17 16.35
N CYS A 122 3.82 -11.13 17.22
CA CYS A 122 3.89 -10.97 18.66
C CYS A 122 4.98 -11.81 19.31
N VAL A 123 5.90 -12.30 18.54
CA VAL A 123 7.11 -12.98 19.03
C VAL A 123 8.19 -11.93 19.23
N TYR A 124 8.78 -11.95 20.41
CA TYR A 124 9.91 -11.08 20.79
C TYR A 124 11.19 -11.90 20.82
N TYR A 125 12.30 -11.26 20.48
CA TYR A 125 13.60 -11.87 20.58
C TYR A 125 14.50 -11.04 21.49
N ASN A 126 14.95 -11.61 22.61
CA ASN A 126 15.89 -10.98 23.52
C ASN A 126 17.29 -11.02 22.92
N ILE A 127 17.82 -9.85 22.59
CA ILE A 127 19.09 -9.71 21.85
C ILE A 127 20.28 -10.31 22.62
N LEU A 128 20.34 -10.11 23.94
CA LEU A 128 21.47 -10.53 24.75
C LEU A 128 21.38 -11.97 25.26
N LYS A 129 20.18 -12.44 25.52
CA LYS A 129 19.93 -13.80 25.99
C LYS A 129 19.88 -14.81 24.84
N ASP A 130 19.70 -14.35 23.59
CA ASP A 130 19.49 -15.21 22.42
C ASP A 130 18.27 -16.13 22.58
N GLU A 131 17.18 -15.56 23.12
CA GLU A 131 15.97 -16.28 23.46
C GLU A 131 14.73 -15.64 22.84
N TYR A 132 13.78 -16.49 22.42
CA TYR A 132 12.46 -16.03 21.99
C TYR A 132 11.51 -15.98 23.18
N VAL A 133 10.74 -14.92 23.27
CA VAL A 133 9.60 -14.75 24.19
C VAL A 133 8.32 -14.72 23.37
N ASP A 134 7.50 -15.74 23.52
CA ASP A 134 6.30 -15.96 22.69
C ASP A 134 5.04 -16.17 23.56
N PRO A 135 4.44 -15.09 24.08
CA PRO A 135 3.32 -15.18 25.02
C PRO A 135 2.05 -15.78 24.42
N PHE A 136 1.92 -15.81 23.08
CA PHE A 136 0.68 -16.15 22.38
C PHE A 136 0.85 -17.26 21.32
N ASN A 137 1.89 -18.07 21.44
CA ASN A 137 2.19 -19.18 20.52
C ASN A 137 2.33 -18.75 19.04
N GLY A 138 2.86 -17.54 18.81
CA GLY A 138 3.08 -16.99 17.48
C GLY A 138 4.06 -17.82 16.65
N MET A 139 5.10 -18.42 17.27
CA MET A 139 6.03 -19.30 16.57
C MET A 139 5.34 -20.54 15.99
N GLN A 140 4.38 -21.11 16.71
CA GLN A 140 3.60 -22.24 16.22
C GLN A 140 2.71 -21.81 15.03
N ASP A 141 2.08 -20.64 15.12
CA ASP A 141 1.25 -20.11 14.02
C ASP A 141 2.12 -19.77 12.78
N ILE A 142 3.32 -19.23 12.96
CA ILE A 142 4.29 -19.00 11.87
C ILE A 142 4.65 -20.34 11.20
N GLN A 143 4.97 -21.36 11.98
CA GLN A 143 5.29 -22.70 11.46
C GLN A 143 4.13 -23.34 10.69
N LYS A 144 2.90 -23.09 11.13
CA LYS A 144 1.66 -23.57 10.47
C LYS A 144 1.24 -22.67 9.28
N HIS A 145 1.98 -21.61 8.99
CA HIS A 145 1.59 -20.57 8.03
C HIS A 145 0.16 -20.05 8.29
N LEU A 146 -0.12 -19.70 9.54
CA LEU A 146 -1.43 -19.26 10.01
C LEU A 146 -1.35 -17.81 10.53
N LEU A 147 -2.26 -16.97 10.08
CA LEU A 147 -2.47 -15.62 10.61
C LEU A 147 -3.71 -15.63 11.50
N ARG A 148 -3.51 -15.39 12.79
CA ARG A 148 -4.53 -15.42 13.85
C ARG A 148 -4.46 -14.12 14.64
N ALA A 149 -5.62 -13.55 15.00
CA ALA A 149 -5.70 -12.45 15.95
C ALA A 149 -5.17 -12.88 17.32
N ILE A 150 -4.48 -11.96 18.01
CA ILE A 150 -3.75 -12.27 19.25
C ILE A 150 -4.67 -12.59 20.44
N GLN A 151 -5.86 -12.04 20.44
CA GLN A 151 -6.91 -12.23 21.45
C GLN A 151 -8.23 -12.57 20.75
N ALA A 152 -9.36 -12.37 21.46
CA ALA A 152 -10.66 -12.46 20.82
C ALA A 152 -10.66 -11.57 19.56
N PRO A 153 -10.91 -12.14 18.38
CA PRO A 153 -10.74 -11.40 17.11
C PRO A 153 -11.52 -10.08 17.07
N ASP A 154 -12.72 -10.05 17.67
CA ASP A 154 -13.55 -8.86 17.71
C ASP A 154 -12.87 -7.71 18.45
N SER A 155 -12.28 -7.95 19.63
CA SER A 155 -11.58 -6.92 20.39
C SER A 155 -10.37 -6.38 19.63
N VAL A 156 -9.71 -7.21 18.83
CA VAL A 156 -8.55 -6.81 18.02
C VAL A 156 -8.98 -5.98 16.81
N LEU A 157 -10.03 -6.39 16.10
CA LEU A 157 -10.45 -5.75 14.83
C LEU A 157 -11.40 -4.56 15.06
N GLN A 158 -12.11 -4.52 16.19
CA GLN A 158 -12.89 -3.34 16.59
C GLN A 158 -12.01 -2.16 17.02
N SER A 159 -10.87 -2.43 17.65
CA SER A 159 -9.99 -1.38 18.15
C SER A 159 -9.31 -0.56 17.02
N ASP A 160 -9.07 -1.18 15.86
CA ASP A 160 -8.41 -0.54 14.72
C ASP A 160 -8.84 -1.20 13.42
N GLY A 161 -9.69 -0.54 12.64
CA GLY A 161 -10.16 -1.03 11.34
C GLY A 161 -9.02 -1.28 10.32
N GLN A 162 -7.88 -0.59 10.43
CA GLN A 162 -6.73 -0.85 9.56
C GLN A 162 -6.21 -2.30 9.70
N ARG A 163 -6.40 -2.93 10.86
CA ARG A 163 -5.95 -4.32 11.09
C ARG A 163 -6.62 -5.31 10.13
N ILE A 164 -7.84 -5.01 9.64
CA ILE A 164 -8.51 -5.82 8.60
C ILE A 164 -7.70 -5.79 7.30
N LEU A 165 -7.25 -4.62 6.86
CA LEU A 165 -6.43 -4.50 5.65
C LEU A 165 -5.04 -5.10 5.85
N ARG A 166 -4.42 -4.88 7.01
CA ARG A 166 -3.14 -5.50 7.40
C ARG A 166 -3.22 -7.02 7.39
N MET A 167 -4.32 -7.61 7.87
CA MET A 167 -4.58 -9.05 7.81
C MET A 167 -4.53 -9.55 6.36
N VAL A 168 -5.27 -8.89 5.46
CA VAL A 168 -5.31 -9.26 4.06
C VAL A 168 -3.93 -9.13 3.40
N ARG A 169 -3.23 -8.04 3.68
CA ARG A 169 -1.88 -7.79 3.15
C ARG A 169 -0.89 -8.85 3.62
N LEU A 170 -0.78 -9.07 4.93
CA LEU A 170 0.16 -10.03 5.50
C LEU A 170 -0.10 -11.45 5.00
N ALA A 171 -1.37 -11.88 4.95
CA ALA A 171 -1.73 -13.18 4.42
C ALA A 171 -1.33 -13.31 2.93
N SER A 172 -1.49 -12.25 2.14
CA SER A 172 -1.07 -12.21 0.73
C SER A 172 0.46 -12.29 0.60
N GLU A 173 1.20 -11.42 1.29
CA GLU A 173 2.66 -11.33 1.20
C GLU A 173 3.35 -12.62 1.64
N LEU A 174 2.87 -13.24 2.71
CA LEU A 174 3.48 -14.42 3.33
C LEU A 174 2.91 -15.75 2.82
N GLY A 175 1.79 -15.71 2.10
CA GLY A 175 1.07 -16.92 1.70
C GLY A 175 0.44 -17.67 2.88
N PHE A 176 0.13 -16.97 3.98
CA PHE A 176 -0.49 -17.54 5.18
C PHE A 176 -2.00 -17.73 4.97
N ARG A 177 -2.54 -18.79 5.58
CA ARG A 177 -3.98 -18.93 5.78
C ARG A 177 -4.41 -18.00 6.92
N ILE A 178 -5.62 -17.50 6.88
CA ILE A 178 -6.19 -16.72 7.97
C ILE A 178 -7.09 -17.65 8.81
N ALA A 179 -7.03 -17.55 10.13
CA ALA A 179 -7.90 -18.32 11.03
C ALA A 179 -9.38 -17.98 10.76
N GLY A 180 -10.25 -19.00 10.75
CA GLY A 180 -11.66 -18.83 10.38
C GLY A 180 -12.40 -17.81 11.26
N GLU A 181 -12.18 -17.84 12.57
CA GLU A 181 -12.69 -16.88 13.53
C GLU A 181 -12.22 -15.44 13.26
N THR A 182 -10.97 -15.26 12.80
CA THR A 182 -10.42 -13.96 12.42
C THR A 182 -11.06 -13.43 11.13
N ILE A 183 -11.38 -14.32 10.16
CA ILE A 183 -12.10 -13.95 8.93
C ILE A 183 -13.54 -13.51 9.25
N LEU A 184 -14.24 -14.26 10.09
CA LEU A 184 -15.62 -13.95 10.49
C LEU A 184 -15.68 -12.58 11.18
N SER A 185 -14.81 -12.37 12.16
CA SER A 185 -14.72 -11.09 12.85
C SER A 185 -14.34 -9.94 11.91
N ALA A 186 -13.43 -10.15 10.94
CA ALA A 186 -13.10 -9.14 9.94
C ALA A 186 -14.30 -8.78 9.05
N TYR A 187 -15.15 -9.75 8.73
CA TYR A 187 -16.39 -9.50 8.01
C TYR A 187 -17.39 -8.68 8.84
N ASP A 188 -17.56 -9.03 10.11
CA ASP A 188 -18.52 -8.36 11.01
C ASP A 188 -18.08 -6.93 11.34
N ASN A 189 -16.78 -6.70 11.51
CA ASN A 189 -16.19 -5.42 11.87
C ASN A 189 -15.72 -4.58 10.67
N ARG A 190 -16.03 -4.93 9.42
CA ARG A 190 -15.56 -4.22 8.21
C ARG A 190 -16.00 -2.76 8.13
N GLU A 191 -17.07 -2.39 8.82
CA GLU A 191 -17.58 -1.02 8.87
C GLU A 191 -16.57 -0.04 9.49
N ASN A 192 -15.70 -0.53 10.37
CA ASN A 192 -14.61 0.25 10.96
C ASN A 192 -13.59 0.79 9.93
N LEU A 193 -13.63 0.27 8.70
CA LEU A 193 -12.85 0.83 7.59
C LEU A 193 -13.32 2.24 7.16
N ALA A 194 -14.54 2.64 7.51
CA ALA A 194 -15.03 3.98 7.21
C ALA A 194 -14.17 5.06 7.89
N ASP A 195 -13.65 4.77 9.08
CA ASP A 195 -12.85 5.70 9.89
C ASP A 195 -11.36 5.74 9.50
N ILE A 196 -10.93 4.82 8.61
CA ILE A 196 -9.54 4.78 8.13
C ILE A 196 -9.34 5.78 7.00
N THR A 197 -8.28 6.59 7.11
CA THR A 197 -7.94 7.60 6.10
C THR A 197 -7.66 6.98 4.73
N GLY A 198 -8.00 7.70 3.66
CA GLY A 198 -7.74 7.25 2.28
C GLY A 198 -6.26 6.93 2.02
N ALA A 199 -5.34 7.71 2.59
CA ALA A 199 -3.89 7.46 2.46
C ALA A 199 -3.50 6.07 3.01
N ARG A 200 -4.01 5.67 4.17
CA ARG A 200 -3.74 4.36 4.78
C ARG A 200 -4.38 3.22 4.00
N LYS A 201 -5.62 3.42 3.52
CA LYS A 201 -6.27 2.47 2.60
C LYS A 201 -5.43 2.25 1.34
N ASN A 202 -4.87 3.34 0.79
CA ASN A 202 -4.01 3.29 -0.39
C ASN A 202 -2.71 2.51 -0.12
N GLU A 203 -2.01 2.80 0.97
CA GLU A 203 -0.79 2.09 1.36
C GLU A 203 -1.02 0.57 1.43
N GLU A 204 -2.07 0.13 2.11
CA GLU A 204 -2.38 -1.29 2.24
C GLU A 204 -2.80 -1.92 0.90
N LEU A 205 -3.64 -1.25 0.10
CA LEU A 205 -4.06 -1.75 -1.22
C LEU A 205 -2.90 -1.86 -2.20
N VAL A 206 -2.03 -0.84 -2.26
CA VAL A 206 -0.82 -0.86 -3.10
C VAL A 206 0.11 -1.98 -2.67
N ALA A 207 0.31 -2.18 -1.36
CA ALA A 207 1.12 -3.29 -0.84
C ALA A 207 0.52 -4.66 -1.22
N ILE A 208 -0.81 -4.82 -1.17
CA ILE A 208 -1.50 -6.03 -1.63
C ILE A 208 -1.26 -6.26 -3.13
N LEU A 209 -1.41 -5.23 -3.98
CA LEU A 209 -1.17 -5.35 -5.42
C LEU A 209 0.28 -5.74 -5.74
N ASN A 210 1.23 -5.36 -4.90
CA ASN A 210 2.66 -5.65 -5.04
C ASN A 210 3.13 -6.88 -4.25
N SER A 211 2.23 -7.57 -3.54
CA SER A 211 2.57 -8.67 -2.63
C SER A 211 3.34 -9.82 -3.27
N SER A 212 3.17 -10.04 -4.58
CA SER A 212 3.86 -11.12 -5.31
C SER A 212 5.38 -10.98 -5.37
N ARG A 213 5.94 -9.81 -5.08
CA ARG A 213 7.38 -9.52 -5.09
C ARG A 213 7.92 -9.06 -3.75
N ARG A 214 7.09 -9.07 -2.72
CA ARG A 214 7.49 -8.53 -1.41
C ARG A 214 8.62 -9.35 -0.79
N TYR A 215 8.52 -10.69 -0.85
CA TYR A 215 9.49 -11.61 -0.30
C TYR A 215 9.79 -12.73 -1.30
N LYS A 216 10.96 -13.40 -1.18
CA LYS A 216 11.30 -14.56 -2.01
C LYS A 216 10.31 -15.72 -1.90
N ILE A 217 9.63 -15.82 -0.75
CA ILE A 217 8.58 -16.84 -0.50
C ILE A 217 7.21 -16.45 -1.06
N SER A 218 7.02 -15.18 -1.47
CA SER A 218 5.72 -14.73 -1.97
C SER A 218 5.35 -15.43 -3.27
N LYS A 219 4.10 -15.89 -3.38
CA LYS A 219 3.59 -16.54 -4.58
C LYS A 219 3.41 -15.50 -5.71
N SER A 220 3.62 -15.92 -6.96
CA SER A 220 3.48 -15.05 -8.14
C SER A 220 2.08 -14.43 -8.29
N ASN A 221 1.06 -15.06 -7.73
CA ASN A 221 -0.32 -14.59 -7.72
C ASN A 221 -0.83 -14.14 -6.34
N ALA A 222 0.06 -13.83 -5.42
CA ALA A 222 -0.28 -13.44 -4.05
C ALA A 222 -1.28 -12.27 -3.98
N TYR A 223 -1.14 -11.26 -4.86
CA TYR A 223 -2.09 -10.15 -4.96
C TYR A 223 -3.53 -10.60 -5.26
N MET A 224 -3.70 -11.67 -6.03
CA MET A 224 -5.04 -12.18 -6.33
C MET A 224 -5.73 -12.76 -5.10
N PHE A 225 -4.98 -13.39 -4.20
CA PHE A 225 -5.53 -13.82 -2.91
C PHE A 225 -6.06 -12.60 -2.13
N GLY A 226 -5.28 -11.53 -2.03
CA GLY A 226 -5.71 -10.30 -1.35
C GLY A 226 -6.97 -9.69 -1.96
N LEU A 227 -7.04 -9.58 -3.29
CA LEU A 227 -8.22 -9.06 -3.99
C LEU A 227 -9.46 -9.97 -3.82
N GLN A 228 -9.28 -11.30 -3.78
CA GLN A 228 -10.35 -12.23 -3.48
C GLN A 228 -10.86 -12.07 -2.04
N MET A 229 -9.97 -11.77 -1.08
CA MET A 229 -10.37 -11.44 0.29
C MET A 229 -11.19 -10.14 0.35
N PHE A 230 -10.87 -9.13 -0.46
CA PHE A 230 -11.73 -7.94 -0.61
C PHE A 230 -13.15 -8.30 -1.06
N ASN A 231 -13.29 -9.22 -2.01
CA ASN A 231 -14.60 -9.72 -2.43
C ASN A 231 -15.32 -10.51 -1.34
N LEU A 232 -14.58 -11.39 -0.62
CA LEU A 232 -15.12 -12.21 0.45
C LEU A 232 -15.65 -11.34 1.59
N LEU A 233 -14.85 -10.37 2.03
CA LEU A 233 -15.16 -9.48 3.13
C LEU A 233 -16.03 -8.28 2.72
N ARG A 234 -16.36 -8.12 1.42
CA ARG A 234 -17.15 -7.01 0.87
C ARG A 234 -16.56 -5.64 1.21
N LEU A 235 -15.25 -5.46 1.01
CA LEU A 235 -14.53 -4.25 1.42
C LEU A 235 -14.66 -3.08 0.43
N TRP A 236 -15.03 -3.33 -0.83
CA TRP A 236 -15.04 -2.32 -1.90
C TRP A 236 -15.85 -1.05 -1.58
N PRO A 237 -17.03 -1.11 -0.94
CA PRO A 237 -17.78 0.10 -0.59
C PRO A 237 -17.02 1.07 0.31
N TYR A 238 -16.15 0.56 1.18
CA TYR A 238 -15.33 1.39 2.08
C TYR A 238 -14.16 2.08 1.37
N PHE A 239 -13.96 1.77 0.09
CA PHE A 239 -13.03 2.43 -0.84
C PHE A 239 -13.75 3.35 -1.84
N ASN A 240 -15.01 3.69 -1.59
CA ASN A 240 -15.89 4.41 -2.52
C ASN A 240 -16.05 3.72 -3.89
N ALA A 241 -15.83 2.42 -3.97
CA ALA A 241 -16.12 1.66 -5.17
C ALA A 241 -17.61 1.26 -5.19
N PRO A 242 -18.35 1.50 -6.27
CA PRO A 242 -19.81 1.25 -6.32
C PRO A 242 -20.16 -0.22 -6.56
N VAL A 243 -19.41 -1.15 -5.95
CA VAL A 243 -19.53 -2.59 -6.16
C VAL A 243 -19.32 -3.36 -4.86
N LEU A 244 -19.99 -4.50 -4.69
CA LEU A 244 -19.74 -5.41 -3.57
C LEU A 244 -18.66 -6.45 -3.89
N LYS A 245 -18.53 -6.81 -5.16
CA LYS A 245 -17.54 -7.77 -5.66
C LYS A 245 -17.02 -7.30 -7.00
N VAL A 246 -15.73 -7.51 -7.26
CA VAL A 246 -15.08 -7.16 -8.53
C VAL A 246 -14.72 -8.44 -9.28
N ARG A 247 -14.94 -8.44 -10.60
CA ARG A 247 -14.49 -9.49 -11.50
C ARG A 247 -13.12 -9.10 -12.08
N PHE A 248 -12.05 -9.69 -11.57
CA PHE A 248 -10.66 -9.37 -11.92
C PHE A 248 -10.24 -9.91 -13.31
N ALA A 249 -10.99 -9.54 -14.34
CA ALA A 249 -10.80 -10.06 -15.71
C ALA A 249 -9.55 -9.49 -16.39
N LEU A 250 -9.19 -8.25 -16.07
CA LEU A 250 -8.01 -7.54 -16.58
C LEU A 250 -6.87 -7.58 -15.58
N THR A 251 -7.15 -7.28 -14.31
CA THR A 251 -6.15 -7.24 -13.23
C THR A 251 -5.34 -8.51 -13.12
N SER A 252 -5.97 -9.69 -13.32
CA SER A 252 -5.29 -10.99 -13.26
C SER A 252 -4.31 -11.26 -14.41
N LYS A 253 -4.27 -10.41 -15.43
CA LYS A 253 -3.51 -10.64 -16.67
C LYS A 253 -2.40 -9.63 -16.92
N VAL A 254 -2.46 -8.46 -16.28
CA VAL A 254 -1.51 -7.38 -16.52
C VAL A 254 -0.28 -7.49 -15.63
N ASP A 255 0.80 -6.85 -16.07
CA ASP A 255 2.02 -6.70 -15.28
C ASP A 255 1.78 -5.76 -14.09
N GLU A 256 2.61 -5.89 -13.06
CA GLU A 256 2.46 -5.21 -11.77
C GLU A 256 2.26 -3.70 -11.90
N GLN A 257 3.07 -3.04 -12.72
CA GLN A 257 3.02 -1.59 -12.93
C GLN A 257 1.67 -1.08 -13.47
N TYR A 258 0.85 -1.96 -14.06
CA TYR A 258 -0.46 -1.63 -14.63
C TYR A 258 -1.63 -2.12 -13.77
N ARG A 259 -1.36 -2.83 -12.65
CA ARG A 259 -2.42 -3.48 -11.85
C ARG A 259 -3.43 -2.50 -11.29
N MET A 260 -3.01 -1.31 -10.86
CA MET A 260 -3.95 -0.31 -10.34
C MET A 260 -4.91 0.17 -11.45
N TYR A 261 -4.40 0.48 -12.64
CA TYR A 261 -5.26 0.85 -13.79
C TYR A 261 -6.23 -0.28 -14.15
N ALA A 262 -5.73 -1.51 -14.19
CA ALA A 262 -6.55 -2.67 -14.51
C ALA A 262 -7.61 -2.95 -13.44
N LEU A 263 -7.28 -2.77 -12.16
CA LEU A 263 -8.22 -2.92 -11.05
C LEU A 263 -9.37 -1.90 -11.16
N ILE A 264 -9.04 -0.64 -11.42
CA ILE A 264 -10.06 0.41 -11.59
C ILE A 264 -10.92 0.11 -12.82
N ALA A 265 -10.32 -0.33 -13.93
CA ALA A 265 -11.05 -0.74 -15.13
C ALA A 265 -11.98 -1.95 -14.87
N ASP A 266 -11.55 -2.92 -14.06
CA ASP A 266 -12.37 -4.06 -13.65
C ASP A 266 -13.51 -3.63 -12.71
N ILE A 267 -13.29 -2.67 -11.80
CA ILE A 267 -14.33 -2.08 -10.95
C ILE A 267 -15.39 -1.39 -11.82
N ILE A 268 -14.98 -0.51 -12.75
CA ILE A 268 -15.87 0.19 -13.67
C ILE A 268 -16.68 -0.81 -14.50
N SER A 269 -15.99 -1.83 -15.07
CA SER A 269 -16.64 -2.85 -15.91
C SER A 269 -17.59 -3.76 -15.12
N THR A 270 -17.43 -3.88 -13.81
CA THR A 270 -18.28 -4.70 -12.94
C THR A 270 -19.49 -3.93 -12.43
N SER A 271 -19.38 -2.60 -12.34
CA SER A 271 -20.48 -1.74 -11.88
C SER A 271 -21.67 -1.87 -12.80
N LYS A 272 -22.84 -2.22 -12.24
CA LYS A 272 -24.11 -2.24 -12.95
C LYS A 272 -24.70 -0.84 -13.14
N TYR A 273 -24.15 0.16 -12.47
CA TYR A 273 -24.59 1.55 -12.55
C TYR A 273 -23.84 2.25 -13.69
N LYS A 274 -24.56 3.08 -14.44
CA LYS A 274 -24.00 3.92 -15.52
C LYS A 274 -23.24 5.13 -14.94
N PHE A 275 -22.29 4.89 -14.03
CA PHE A 275 -21.36 5.95 -13.66
C PHE A 275 -20.40 6.19 -14.82
N SER A 276 -20.06 7.45 -15.06
CA SER A 276 -18.99 7.77 -16.01
C SER A 276 -17.65 7.24 -15.49
N VAL A 277 -16.74 6.95 -16.41
CA VAL A 277 -15.35 6.56 -16.05
C VAL A 277 -14.75 7.62 -15.12
N SER A 278 -14.94 8.90 -15.47
CA SER A 278 -14.44 10.06 -14.74
C SER A 278 -14.94 10.11 -13.30
N GLU A 279 -16.24 9.92 -13.06
CA GLU A 279 -16.82 9.93 -11.72
C GLU A 279 -16.31 8.77 -10.87
N THR A 280 -16.30 7.54 -11.41
CA THR A 280 -15.81 6.37 -10.67
C THR A 280 -14.33 6.52 -10.29
N VAL A 281 -13.49 7.05 -11.19
CA VAL A 281 -12.07 7.29 -10.90
C VAL A 281 -11.92 8.35 -9.80
N LYS A 282 -12.68 9.43 -9.88
CA LYS A 282 -12.65 10.53 -8.91
C LYS A 282 -13.11 10.07 -7.52
N ASP A 283 -14.17 9.28 -7.44
CA ASP A 283 -14.68 8.75 -6.18
C ASP A 283 -13.71 7.77 -5.53
N LEU A 284 -13.18 6.82 -6.30
CA LEU A 284 -12.26 5.79 -5.81
C LEU A 284 -10.92 6.39 -5.39
N LEU A 285 -10.35 7.30 -6.18
CA LEU A 285 -9.02 7.87 -5.93
C LEU A 285 -9.05 9.14 -5.08
N GLY A 286 -10.21 9.76 -4.90
CA GLY A 286 -10.38 10.98 -4.13
C GLY A 286 -10.17 10.82 -2.61
N PRO A 287 -10.37 11.89 -1.84
CA PRO A 287 -10.06 11.93 -0.40
C PRO A 287 -10.75 10.86 0.44
N LYS A 288 -11.99 10.52 0.11
CA LYS A 288 -12.77 9.48 0.81
C LYS A 288 -12.42 8.05 0.35
N GLY A 289 -11.81 7.91 -0.84
CA GLY A 289 -11.33 6.64 -1.39
C GLY A 289 -9.87 6.38 -1.00
N LEU A 290 -8.95 6.58 -1.94
CA LEU A 290 -7.52 6.29 -1.82
C LEU A 290 -6.64 7.54 -1.63
N ALA A 291 -7.22 8.71 -1.56
CA ALA A 291 -6.58 10.00 -1.29
C ALA A 291 -5.35 10.30 -2.19
N TYR A 292 -5.45 10.02 -3.49
CA TYR A 292 -4.42 10.43 -4.44
C TYR A 292 -4.44 11.95 -4.66
N PRO A 293 -3.29 12.57 -4.98
CA PRO A 293 -3.22 13.96 -5.43
C PRO A 293 -4.04 14.16 -6.72
N GLU A 294 -4.66 15.33 -6.90
CA GLU A 294 -5.51 15.65 -8.07
C GLU A 294 -4.81 15.40 -9.40
N SER A 295 -3.52 15.76 -9.52
CA SER A 295 -2.73 15.49 -10.73
C SER A 295 -2.64 14.00 -11.08
N LYS A 296 -2.60 13.12 -10.09
CA LYS A 296 -2.63 11.67 -10.30
C LYS A 296 -4.02 11.17 -10.66
N ILE A 297 -5.06 11.72 -10.04
CA ILE A 297 -6.46 11.40 -10.36
C ILE A 297 -6.74 11.73 -11.83
N GLU A 298 -6.35 12.92 -12.29
CA GLU A 298 -6.52 13.33 -13.69
C GLU A 298 -5.72 12.44 -14.65
N SER A 299 -4.49 12.05 -14.29
CA SER A 299 -3.70 11.08 -15.09
C SER A 299 -4.40 9.72 -15.20
N PHE A 300 -4.90 9.16 -14.09
CA PHE A 300 -5.66 7.90 -14.11
C PHE A 300 -6.92 8.01 -14.95
N LYS A 301 -7.67 9.10 -14.78
CA LYS A 301 -8.89 9.39 -15.52
C LYS A 301 -8.62 9.43 -17.02
N HIS A 302 -7.62 10.17 -17.46
CA HIS A 302 -7.27 10.31 -18.87
C HIS A 302 -6.91 8.96 -19.51
N VAL A 303 -6.04 8.16 -18.87
CA VAL A 303 -5.68 6.82 -19.32
C VAL A 303 -6.90 5.90 -19.42
N LEU A 304 -7.76 5.90 -18.39
CA LEU A 304 -8.92 5.01 -18.34
C LEU A 304 -10.03 5.44 -19.32
N CYS A 305 -10.26 6.73 -19.51
CA CYS A 305 -11.13 7.22 -20.57
C CYS A 305 -10.62 6.71 -21.93
N GLY A 306 -9.35 6.89 -22.26
CA GLY A 306 -8.77 6.40 -23.50
C GLY A 306 -8.88 4.87 -23.66
N TYR A 307 -8.71 4.11 -22.57
CA TYR A 307 -8.93 2.66 -22.62
C TYR A 307 -10.37 2.28 -23.00
N PHE A 308 -11.37 2.93 -22.39
CA PHE A 308 -12.79 2.64 -22.67
C PHE A 308 -13.22 3.17 -24.03
N ASP A 309 -12.70 4.32 -24.49
CA ASP A 309 -12.93 4.87 -25.82
C ASP A 309 -12.39 3.95 -26.92
N ALA A 310 -11.19 3.37 -26.69
CA ALA A 310 -10.65 2.35 -27.59
C ALA A 310 -11.53 1.09 -27.64
N LEU A 311 -12.10 0.66 -26.48
CA LEU A 311 -13.04 -0.46 -26.45
C LEU A 311 -14.35 -0.14 -27.17
N SER A 312 -14.80 1.11 -27.15
CA SER A 312 -15.96 1.61 -27.89
C SER A 312 -15.67 1.83 -29.38
N LYS A 313 -14.44 1.51 -29.84
CA LYS A 313 -13.97 1.60 -31.22
C LYS A 313 -13.96 3.02 -31.77
N MET A 314 -13.57 4.00 -30.94
CA MET A 314 -13.31 5.36 -31.39
C MET A 314 -12.41 5.34 -32.65
N ASP A 315 -12.61 6.29 -33.58
CA ASP A 315 -11.77 6.38 -34.77
C ASP A 315 -10.32 6.72 -34.39
N ASN A 316 -9.37 6.26 -35.20
CA ASN A 316 -7.96 6.34 -34.86
C ASN A 316 -7.45 7.80 -34.77
N LYS A 317 -7.94 8.70 -35.63
CA LYS A 317 -7.48 10.08 -35.66
C LYS A 317 -7.88 10.79 -34.35
N THR A 318 -9.16 10.79 -34.02
CA THR A 318 -9.70 11.39 -32.79
C THR A 318 -9.05 10.78 -31.56
N PHE A 319 -8.88 9.44 -31.54
CA PHE A 319 -8.23 8.75 -30.44
C PHE A 319 -6.78 9.23 -30.19
N PHE A 320 -5.95 9.33 -31.24
CA PHE A 320 -4.56 9.73 -31.08
C PHE A 320 -4.36 11.24 -30.93
N MET A 321 -5.29 12.06 -31.35
CA MET A 321 -5.28 13.48 -30.98
C MET A 321 -5.38 13.68 -29.45
N GLU A 322 -6.16 12.84 -28.78
CA GLU A 322 -6.41 12.93 -27.34
C GLU A 322 -5.38 12.12 -26.52
N TYR A 323 -5.16 10.84 -26.84
CA TYR A 323 -4.51 9.86 -25.96
C TYR A 323 -3.11 9.41 -26.40
N PHE A 324 -2.45 10.14 -27.30
CA PHE A 324 -1.15 9.71 -27.85
C PHE A 324 -0.07 9.51 -26.77
N ASP A 325 0.02 10.43 -25.81
CA ASP A 325 1.05 10.41 -24.76
C ASP A 325 0.82 9.25 -23.78
N ASP A 326 -0.43 8.88 -23.52
CA ASP A 326 -0.80 7.81 -22.60
C ASP A 326 -0.92 6.44 -23.27
N TYR A 327 -0.76 6.38 -24.60
CA TYR A 327 -1.01 5.16 -25.36
C TYR A 327 -0.21 3.96 -24.88
N LYS A 328 0.99 4.16 -24.34
CA LYS A 328 1.81 3.07 -23.79
C LYS A 328 1.07 2.27 -22.70
N ILE A 329 0.40 2.97 -21.77
CA ILE A 329 -0.38 2.34 -20.70
C ILE A 329 -1.66 1.75 -21.27
N ILE A 330 -2.38 2.50 -22.10
CA ILE A 330 -3.62 2.06 -22.76
C ILE A 330 -3.36 0.79 -23.59
N SER A 331 -2.28 0.76 -24.36
CA SER A 331 -1.85 -0.40 -25.16
C SER A 331 -1.63 -1.64 -24.30
N ALA A 332 -0.97 -1.52 -23.14
CA ALA A 332 -0.75 -2.62 -22.22
C ALA A 332 -2.07 -3.23 -21.71
N LEU A 333 -3.07 -2.40 -21.42
CA LEU A 333 -4.40 -2.85 -21.02
C LEU A 333 -5.14 -3.52 -22.19
N LEU A 334 -5.13 -2.90 -23.37
CA LEU A 334 -5.77 -3.42 -24.58
C LEU A 334 -5.18 -4.77 -25.01
N ALA A 335 -3.86 -4.96 -24.93
CA ALA A 335 -3.19 -6.20 -25.26
C ALA A 335 -3.75 -7.41 -24.48
N LYS A 336 -4.15 -7.18 -23.23
CA LYS A 336 -4.73 -8.22 -22.35
C LYS A 336 -6.24 -8.36 -22.51
N LYS A 337 -6.94 -7.32 -22.98
CA LYS A 337 -8.40 -7.31 -23.14
C LYS A 337 -8.83 -7.77 -24.54
N SER A 338 -8.22 -7.22 -25.59
CA SER A 338 -8.60 -7.48 -26.98
C SER A 338 -7.41 -7.39 -27.94
N LYS A 339 -6.84 -8.53 -28.31
CA LYS A 339 -5.73 -8.60 -29.26
C LYS A 339 -6.05 -7.91 -30.60
N LYS A 340 -7.32 -7.94 -31.05
CA LYS A 340 -7.74 -7.30 -32.31
C LYS A 340 -7.66 -5.78 -32.21
N LEU A 341 -8.20 -5.19 -31.14
CA LEU A 341 -8.15 -3.75 -30.93
C LEU A 341 -6.71 -3.28 -30.68
N HIS A 342 -5.96 -4.02 -29.85
CA HIS A 342 -4.54 -3.73 -29.61
C HIS A 342 -3.78 -3.65 -30.94
N LYS A 343 -3.85 -4.67 -31.81
CA LYS A 343 -3.17 -4.65 -33.11
C LYS A 343 -3.58 -3.46 -33.99
N LYS A 344 -4.89 -3.11 -34.00
CA LYS A 344 -5.40 -1.98 -34.78
C LYS A 344 -4.76 -0.66 -34.33
N TYR A 345 -4.83 -0.35 -33.04
CA TYR A 345 -4.30 0.90 -32.50
C TYR A 345 -2.77 0.93 -32.50
N ASP A 346 -2.13 -0.18 -32.19
CA ASP A 346 -0.67 -0.30 -32.16
C ASP A 346 -0.04 -0.09 -33.56
N PHE A 347 -0.67 -0.63 -34.59
CA PHE A 347 -0.27 -0.36 -35.98
C PHE A 347 -0.32 1.13 -36.30
N TYR A 348 -1.40 1.81 -35.95
CA TYR A 348 -1.59 3.22 -36.24
C TYR A 348 -0.64 4.11 -35.39
N TYR A 349 -0.45 3.79 -34.12
CA TYR A 349 0.51 4.47 -33.25
C TYR A 349 1.93 4.41 -33.82
N ASN A 350 2.39 3.22 -34.21
CA ASN A 350 3.71 3.02 -34.77
C ASN A 350 3.86 3.74 -36.11
N TYR A 351 2.80 3.74 -36.94
CA TYR A 351 2.80 4.51 -38.20
C TYR A 351 3.00 6.00 -37.94
N LEU A 352 2.24 6.60 -37.04
CA LEU A 352 2.35 8.02 -36.68
C LEU A 352 3.75 8.37 -36.13
N LYS A 353 4.24 7.53 -35.22
CA LYS A 353 5.54 7.71 -34.57
C LYS A 353 6.72 7.58 -35.54
N ASN A 354 6.72 6.55 -36.37
CA ASN A 354 7.83 6.26 -37.28
C ASN A 354 7.90 7.27 -38.43
N ASN A 355 6.76 7.79 -38.87
CA ASN A 355 6.72 8.82 -39.92
C ASN A 355 6.75 10.26 -39.37
N LYS A 356 6.92 10.41 -38.04
CA LYS A 356 6.97 11.73 -37.34
C LYS A 356 5.78 12.65 -37.72
N ILE A 357 4.58 12.05 -37.83
CA ILE A 357 3.38 12.79 -38.20
C ILE A 357 2.92 13.61 -37.01
N ALA A 358 2.82 14.92 -37.19
CA ALA A 358 2.22 15.82 -36.21
C ALA A 358 0.72 15.53 -36.09
N ILE A 359 0.26 15.21 -34.88
CA ILE A 359 -1.12 14.86 -34.61
C ILE A 359 -1.83 15.99 -33.88
N ARG A 360 -1.08 16.76 -33.13
CA ARG A 360 -1.54 17.90 -32.32
C ARG A 360 -0.83 19.16 -32.72
N ILE A 361 -1.44 20.31 -32.45
CA ILE A 361 -0.86 21.63 -32.76
C ILE A 361 0.53 21.78 -32.13
N LYS A 362 0.71 21.30 -30.88
CA LYS A 362 2.03 21.33 -30.20
C LYS A 362 3.11 20.45 -30.86
N ASP A 363 2.73 19.51 -31.72
CA ASP A 363 3.67 18.63 -32.45
C ASP A 363 4.12 19.26 -33.77
N LEU A 364 3.48 20.37 -34.20
CA LEU A 364 3.86 21.14 -35.39
C LEU A 364 5.13 21.93 -35.06
N LYS A 365 6.08 21.88 -35.98
CA LYS A 365 7.31 22.71 -35.89
C LYS A 365 7.09 24.18 -36.36
N ILE A 366 5.89 24.70 -36.11
CA ILE A 366 5.51 26.08 -36.42
C ILE A 366 5.00 26.75 -35.16
N ASN A 367 5.39 27.96 -34.92
CA ASN A 367 4.95 28.80 -33.82
C ASN A 367 3.99 29.88 -34.28
N GLY A 368 3.40 30.67 -33.37
CA GLY A 368 2.48 31.75 -33.71
C GLY A 368 3.07 32.85 -34.61
N ASN A 369 4.41 33.05 -34.61
CA ASN A 369 5.08 33.99 -35.49
C ASN A 369 5.18 33.44 -36.92
N ASP A 370 5.48 32.15 -37.07
CA ASP A 370 5.50 31.52 -38.39
C ASP A 370 4.11 31.56 -39.02
N LEU A 371 3.04 31.39 -38.25
CA LEU A 371 1.66 31.53 -38.72
C LEU A 371 1.35 32.99 -39.15
N LYS A 372 1.82 34.01 -38.42
CA LYS A 372 1.63 35.41 -38.78
C LYS A 372 2.38 35.78 -40.08
N GLU A 373 3.56 35.23 -40.26
CA GLU A 373 4.36 35.45 -41.47
C GLU A 373 3.68 34.85 -42.71
N HIS A 374 3.15 33.62 -42.60
CA HIS A 374 2.55 32.94 -43.73
C HIS A 374 1.07 33.30 -43.97
N PHE A 375 0.39 33.79 -42.93
CA PHE A 375 -1.02 34.16 -43.00
C PHE A 375 -1.32 35.57 -42.42
N PRO A 376 -0.72 36.62 -42.92
CA PRO A 376 -0.76 37.97 -42.33
C PRO A 376 -2.17 38.61 -42.27
N LYS A 377 -3.16 38.02 -42.96
CA LYS A 377 -4.55 38.54 -42.99
C LYS A 377 -5.48 37.87 -41.95
N LEU A 378 -4.98 36.93 -41.15
CA LEU A 378 -5.78 36.30 -40.06
C LEU A 378 -5.88 37.26 -38.87
N LYS A 379 -7.07 37.33 -38.24
CA LYS A 379 -7.28 38.18 -37.04
C LYS A 379 -6.58 37.55 -35.82
N ASP A 380 -6.05 38.39 -34.92
CA ASP A 380 -5.30 37.96 -33.71
C ASP A 380 -5.98 36.90 -32.85
N LYS A 381 -7.32 36.85 -32.85
CA LYS A 381 -8.10 35.80 -32.16
C LYS A 381 -7.80 34.39 -32.71
N PHE A 382 -7.65 34.26 -34.05
CA PHE A 382 -7.34 32.98 -34.70
C PHE A 382 -5.94 32.48 -34.40
N TYR A 383 -4.95 33.38 -34.25
CA TYR A 383 -3.60 32.99 -33.86
C TYR A 383 -3.52 32.44 -32.44
N LYS A 384 -4.35 32.98 -31.53
CA LYS A 384 -4.47 32.49 -30.15
C LYS A 384 -5.16 31.13 -30.08
N GLU A 385 -6.18 30.87 -30.89
CA GLU A 385 -6.87 29.57 -30.97
C GLU A 385 -6.02 28.47 -31.63
N LEU A 386 -5.09 28.84 -32.53
CA LEU A 386 -4.18 27.90 -33.18
C LEU A 386 -2.88 27.65 -32.38
N ALA A 387 -2.50 28.54 -31.49
CA ALA A 387 -1.25 28.47 -30.70
C ALA A 387 -1.46 27.98 -29.24
N GLY A 388 -2.70 27.87 -28.78
CA GLY A 388 -3.07 27.39 -27.45
C GLY A 388 -3.63 26.00 -27.49
#